data_fb190d6415bbdf8fb4f090d5408ee567
#
_entry.id   fb190d6415bbdf8fb4f090d5408ee567
#
_cell.length_a   1.000
_cell.length_b   1.000
_cell.length_c   1.000
_cell.angle_alpha   90.00
_cell.angle_beta   90.00
_cell.angle_gamma   90.00
#
_symmetry.space_group_name_H-M   'P 1'
#
loop_
_entity.id
_entity.type
_entity.pdbx_description
1 polymer ?
#
loop_
_entity_poly.entity_id
_entity_poly.type
_entity_poly.pdbx_seq_one_letter_code
_entity_poly.pdbx_strand_id
1 'polypeptide(L)'
;MMDLTQIFILLSLMPTQILCLKSCHFAAIYNFGDSNSDTGGLSAAFGQAPYPHGETFFHAPAGRFSDGRLIIDFIAEGLDLPYLSAFLDSIGSNFSHGANFATAGSTIRPQNTTMAQSGYSPISLDVQGVQFSDFHTRSQTIRQKGNIFGQLLPKEEDFSQALYTFDIGQNDLTAGYKLNLSTEQVKAYVPDLLSQLSNVIKKIYALGGRSFWIHNTGPVGCLPYVMDRFFITAAQIDKYRCADPFNEVANYFNLQLKKTVVQLRKELPLAAITYVDVYSVKYSLIGHAKKLGFEDPFLACCGHGGKYNYNRFIKCGSKKMVNGKEIVIAPSCKDPSVRVSWDGTHFTEAANKWIFDQIVNGSFSDPPIPLSLACNRVNH
;
A
#
# COMPACT_ATOMS: atom_id res chain seq x y z
N MET A 1 13.39 -6.07 61.89
CA MET A 1 13.97 -5.11 60.93
C MET A 1 14.68 -5.92 59.87
N MET A 2 14.10 -6.04 58.72
CA MET A 2 14.76 -6.68 57.57
C MET A 2 15.82 -5.71 57.04
N ASP A 3 17.01 -6.23 56.81
CA ASP A 3 18.20 -5.48 56.38
C ASP A 3 17.95 -4.96 54.94
N LEU A 4 18.23 -3.66 54.71
CA LEU A 4 18.04 -3.01 53.41
C LEU A 4 18.84 -3.67 52.25
N THR A 5 19.87 -4.43 52.57
CA THR A 5 20.66 -5.23 51.64
C THR A 5 19.92 -6.42 51.05
N GLN A 6 18.95 -6.99 51.76
CA GLN A 6 18.13 -8.11 51.24
C GLN A 6 17.02 -7.65 50.26
N ILE A 7 16.61 -6.37 50.33
CA ILE A 7 15.60 -5.81 49.41
C ILE A 7 16.21 -5.52 48.05
N PHE A 8 17.50 -5.16 47.96
CA PHE A 8 18.17 -4.89 46.67
C PHE A 8 18.45 -6.16 45.84
N ILE A 9 18.61 -7.30 46.47
CA ILE A 9 18.90 -8.59 45.79
C ILE A 9 17.61 -9.21 45.19
N LEU A 10 16.44 -8.90 45.74
CA LEU A 10 15.14 -9.41 45.21
C LEU A 10 14.61 -8.63 44.00
N LEU A 11 15.10 -7.41 43.76
CA LEU A 11 14.72 -6.58 42.62
C LEU A 11 15.54 -6.84 41.32
N SER A 12 16.63 -7.62 41.43
CA SER A 12 17.54 -7.89 40.31
C SER A 12 17.27 -9.22 39.57
N LEU A 13 16.23 -9.96 39.93
CA LEU A 13 15.89 -11.26 39.35
C LEU A 13 14.50 -11.28 38.67
N MET A 14 14.08 -10.17 38.08
CA MET A 14 13.08 -10.29 37.03
C MET A 14 13.81 -10.81 35.78
N PRO A 15 13.51 -12.05 35.31
CA PRO A 15 14.05 -12.48 34.02
C PRO A 15 13.46 -11.54 32.96
N THR A 16 14.28 -10.67 32.40
CA THR A 16 14.00 -10.13 31.09
C THR A 16 13.86 -11.34 30.17
N GLN A 17 12.64 -11.77 29.89
CA GLN A 17 12.37 -12.71 28.83
C GLN A 17 12.84 -12.02 27.54
N ILE A 18 14.09 -12.28 27.16
CA ILE A 18 14.56 -11.99 25.82
C ILE A 18 13.70 -12.89 24.93
N LEU A 19 12.63 -12.29 24.35
CA LEU A 19 11.86 -12.93 23.30
C LEU A 19 12.86 -13.21 22.16
N CYS A 20 13.29 -14.48 22.06
CA CYS A 20 14.11 -14.92 20.93
C CYS A 20 13.18 -14.99 19.71
N LEU A 21 13.03 -13.86 19.00
CA LEU A 21 12.26 -13.78 17.77
C LEU A 21 13.00 -14.61 16.71
N LYS A 22 12.25 -15.50 16.04
CA LYS A 22 12.79 -16.32 14.96
C LYS A 22 12.71 -15.55 13.65
N SER A 23 13.74 -15.64 12.81
CA SER A 23 13.67 -15.17 11.42
C SER A 23 12.51 -15.86 10.70
N CYS A 24 11.73 -15.09 9.97
CA CYS A 24 10.60 -15.59 9.21
C CYS A 24 11.07 -16.06 7.82
N HIS A 25 10.60 -17.23 7.41
CA HIS A 25 10.75 -17.71 6.04
C HIS A 25 9.36 -17.74 5.43
N PHE A 26 8.98 -16.63 4.80
CA PHE A 26 7.69 -16.54 4.14
C PHE A 26 7.71 -17.36 2.84
N ALA A 27 6.74 -18.26 2.69
CA ALA A 27 6.60 -19.07 1.48
C ALA A 27 5.94 -18.29 0.32
N ALA A 28 5.14 -17.28 0.66
CA ALA A 28 4.34 -16.49 -0.27
C ALA A 28 4.00 -15.10 0.27
N ILE A 29 3.58 -14.20 -0.62
CA ILE A 29 2.96 -12.92 -0.28
C ILE A 29 1.59 -12.83 -0.93
N TYR A 30 0.58 -12.40 -0.18
CA TYR A 30 -0.74 -12.04 -0.69
C TYR A 30 -0.99 -10.56 -0.42
N ASN A 31 -1.09 -9.77 -1.48
CA ASN A 31 -1.23 -8.31 -1.38
C ASN A 31 -2.66 -7.86 -1.70
N PHE A 32 -3.16 -6.93 -0.89
CA PHE A 32 -4.47 -6.28 -1.03
C PHE A 32 -4.28 -4.77 -0.99
N GLY A 33 -4.95 -4.06 -1.88
CA GLY A 33 -4.74 -2.63 -1.91
C GLY A 33 -5.27 -1.91 -3.12
N ASP A 34 -4.68 -0.74 -3.32
CA ASP A 34 -4.98 0.15 -4.44
C ASP A 34 -3.77 0.34 -5.37
N SER A 35 -3.72 1.47 -6.08
CA SER A 35 -2.64 1.80 -7.02
C SER A 35 -1.24 1.88 -6.39
N ASN A 36 -1.13 2.06 -5.07
CA ASN A 36 0.18 2.09 -4.39
C ASN A 36 0.85 0.71 -4.38
N SER A 37 0.08 -0.37 -4.57
CA SER A 37 0.60 -1.74 -4.56
C SER A 37 0.06 -2.62 -5.70
N ASP A 38 -0.66 -2.07 -6.69
CA ASP A 38 -1.16 -2.78 -7.87
C ASP A 38 -0.01 -3.15 -8.83
N THR A 39 0.21 -4.42 -9.08
CA THR A 39 1.25 -4.93 -10.00
C THR A 39 0.69 -5.34 -11.37
N GLY A 40 -0.53 -4.90 -11.71
CA GLY A 40 -1.15 -5.12 -13.01
C GLY A 40 -2.62 -5.52 -12.97
N GLY A 41 -3.25 -5.54 -11.79
CA GLY A 41 -4.65 -5.94 -11.62
C GLY A 41 -5.60 -5.05 -12.41
N LEU A 42 -5.48 -3.73 -12.32
CA LEU A 42 -6.28 -2.80 -13.11
C LEU A 42 -5.96 -2.93 -14.60
N SER A 43 -4.68 -3.08 -14.94
CA SER A 43 -4.26 -3.22 -16.34
C SER A 43 -4.81 -4.46 -16.99
N ALA A 44 -4.87 -5.58 -16.28
CA ALA A 44 -5.46 -6.82 -16.77
C ALA A 44 -7.00 -6.71 -16.96
N ALA A 45 -7.67 -5.97 -16.07
CA ALA A 45 -9.13 -5.84 -16.09
C ALA A 45 -9.64 -4.78 -17.09
N PHE A 46 -8.93 -3.66 -17.26
CA PHE A 46 -9.45 -2.47 -17.96
C PHE A 46 -8.50 -1.86 -18.99
N GLY A 47 -7.36 -2.49 -19.23
CA GLY A 47 -6.35 -2.06 -20.19
C GLY A 47 -5.08 -1.52 -19.56
N GLN A 48 -3.97 -1.79 -20.24
CA GLN A 48 -2.61 -1.52 -19.78
C GLN A 48 -2.39 -0.05 -19.47
N ALA A 49 -1.81 0.24 -18.30
CA ALA A 49 -1.25 1.55 -18.02
C ALA A 49 -0.20 1.89 -19.09
N PRO A 50 -0.33 3.07 -19.77
CA PRO A 50 0.51 3.36 -20.94
C PRO A 50 1.96 3.63 -20.53
N TYR A 51 2.90 3.47 -21.49
CA TYR A 51 4.22 4.08 -21.36
C TYR A 51 4.06 5.59 -21.10
N PRO A 52 4.82 6.20 -20.16
CA PRO A 52 6.11 5.75 -19.59
C PRO A 52 6.02 5.01 -18.24
N HIS A 53 4.84 4.56 -17.77
CA HIS A 53 4.79 3.71 -16.58
C HIS A 53 5.71 2.49 -16.75
N GLY A 54 6.57 2.22 -15.77
CA GLY A 54 7.53 1.11 -15.80
C GLY A 54 8.83 1.40 -16.54
N GLU A 55 9.07 2.62 -17.02
CA GLU A 55 10.22 2.94 -17.89
C GLU A 55 11.59 2.74 -17.23
N THR A 56 11.71 3.00 -15.91
CA THR A 56 12.99 2.99 -15.21
C THR A 56 13.52 1.58 -14.98
N PHE A 57 12.70 0.66 -14.50
CA PHE A 57 13.13 -0.69 -14.12
C PHE A 57 12.70 -1.76 -15.13
N PHE A 58 11.43 -1.74 -15.52
CA PHE A 58 10.88 -2.77 -16.43
C PHE A 58 11.15 -2.46 -17.91
N HIS A 59 11.52 -1.22 -18.24
CA HIS A 59 11.73 -0.71 -19.60
C HIS A 59 10.53 -0.89 -20.53
N ALA A 60 9.35 -1.14 -19.96
CA ALA A 60 8.07 -1.33 -20.62
C ALA A 60 6.92 -1.10 -19.65
N PRO A 61 5.69 -0.85 -20.12
CA PRO A 61 4.50 -0.88 -19.27
C PRO A 61 4.40 -2.19 -18.49
N ALA A 62 4.39 -2.10 -17.17
CA ALA A 62 4.40 -3.26 -16.27
C ALA A 62 3.21 -3.30 -15.30
N GLY A 63 2.14 -2.57 -15.62
CA GLY A 63 0.91 -2.53 -14.84
C GLY A 63 0.98 -1.72 -13.55
N ARG A 64 2.15 -1.16 -13.21
CA ARG A 64 2.38 -0.34 -12.02
C ARG A 64 2.16 1.14 -12.31
N PHE A 65 1.59 1.86 -11.34
CA PHE A 65 1.41 3.32 -11.44
C PHE A 65 2.65 4.06 -10.88
N SER A 66 3.80 3.77 -11.48
CA SER A 66 5.12 4.34 -11.18
C SER A 66 6.00 4.25 -12.42
N ASP A 67 7.15 4.91 -12.42
CA ASP A 67 8.20 4.70 -13.43
C ASP A 67 8.88 3.33 -13.31
N GLY A 68 8.73 2.65 -12.15
CA GLY A 68 9.31 1.34 -11.90
C GLY A 68 8.62 0.59 -10.76
N ARG A 69 9.41 0.07 -9.83
CA ARG A 69 8.96 -0.76 -8.72
C ARG A 69 8.15 0.00 -7.68
N LEU A 70 7.20 -0.69 -7.07
CA LEU A 70 6.40 -0.23 -5.94
C LEU A 70 6.99 -0.75 -4.62
N ILE A 71 6.48 -0.26 -3.48
CA ILE A 71 6.89 -0.75 -2.16
C ILE A 71 6.69 -2.27 -2.03
N ILE A 72 5.63 -2.83 -2.61
CA ILE A 72 5.36 -4.28 -2.59
C ILE A 72 6.42 -5.08 -3.36
N ASP A 73 6.97 -4.55 -4.45
CA ASP A 73 8.06 -5.20 -5.18
C ASP A 73 9.33 -5.25 -4.32
N PHE A 74 9.66 -4.17 -3.59
CA PHE A 74 10.78 -4.14 -2.65
C PHE A 74 10.54 -5.04 -1.43
N ILE A 75 9.29 -5.20 -0.97
CA ILE A 75 8.95 -6.18 0.07
C ILE A 75 9.24 -7.60 -0.44
N ALA A 76 8.87 -7.92 -1.67
CA ALA A 76 9.16 -9.23 -2.26
C ALA A 76 10.67 -9.47 -2.38
N GLU A 77 11.44 -8.51 -2.89
CA GLU A 77 12.91 -8.58 -2.92
C GLU A 77 13.53 -8.76 -1.52
N GLY A 78 13.07 -7.99 -0.54
CA GLY A 78 13.57 -8.06 0.84
C GLY A 78 13.28 -9.39 1.56
N LEU A 79 12.40 -10.21 0.99
CA LEU A 79 12.03 -11.55 1.46
C LEU A 79 12.54 -12.67 0.54
N ASP A 80 13.39 -12.36 -0.44
CA ASP A 80 13.90 -13.29 -1.45
C ASP A 80 12.79 -14.02 -2.24
N LEU A 81 11.65 -13.32 -2.48
CA LEU A 81 10.51 -13.81 -3.22
C LEU A 81 10.40 -13.12 -4.59
N PRO A 82 9.82 -13.79 -5.60
CA PRO A 82 9.58 -13.17 -6.90
C PRO A 82 8.56 -12.03 -6.81
N TYR A 83 8.58 -11.09 -7.76
CA TYR A 83 7.53 -10.08 -7.89
C TYR A 83 6.17 -10.73 -8.10
N LEU A 84 5.15 -10.16 -7.45
CA LEU A 84 3.82 -10.73 -7.47
C LEU A 84 3.14 -10.57 -8.84
N SER A 85 2.64 -11.66 -9.38
CA SER A 85 1.68 -11.63 -10.47
C SER A 85 0.33 -11.09 -9.95
N ALA A 86 -0.30 -10.21 -10.74
CA ALA A 86 -1.65 -9.78 -10.45
C ALA A 86 -2.63 -10.96 -10.61
N PHE A 87 -3.55 -11.14 -9.65
CA PHE A 87 -4.53 -12.24 -9.70
C PHE A 87 -5.38 -12.23 -10.98
N LEU A 88 -5.68 -11.04 -11.51
CA LEU A 88 -6.47 -10.88 -12.72
C LEU A 88 -5.68 -11.10 -14.01
N ASP A 89 -4.35 -11.13 -13.96
CA ASP A 89 -3.53 -11.42 -15.14
C ASP A 89 -3.43 -12.92 -15.35
N SER A 90 -4.03 -13.38 -16.45
CA SER A 90 -4.08 -14.80 -16.79
C SER A 90 -2.92 -15.27 -17.68
N ILE A 91 -2.09 -14.33 -18.18
CA ILE A 91 -1.08 -14.65 -19.20
C ILE A 91 0.30 -14.79 -18.56
N GLY A 92 0.78 -16.03 -18.44
CA GLY A 92 2.11 -16.32 -17.94
C GLY A 92 2.28 -16.16 -16.42
N SER A 93 1.19 -16.04 -15.68
CA SER A 93 1.23 -15.84 -14.23
C SER A 93 1.65 -17.12 -13.48
N ASN A 94 2.51 -16.95 -12.47
CA ASN A 94 2.90 -17.97 -11.53
C ASN A 94 2.52 -17.52 -10.12
N PHE A 95 1.63 -18.24 -9.49
CA PHE A 95 1.10 -17.95 -8.16
C PHE A 95 1.69 -18.85 -7.06
N SER A 96 2.73 -19.64 -7.34
CA SER A 96 3.34 -20.54 -6.33
C SER A 96 3.86 -19.80 -5.10
N HIS A 97 4.23 -18.52 -5.25
CA HIS A 97 4.70 -17.67 -4.16
C HIS A 97 3.73 -16.52 -3.83
N GLY A 98 2.44 -16.72 -4.09
CA GLY A 98 1.39 -15.76 -3.76
C GLY A 98 0.81 -15.04 -4.97
N ALA A 99 0.00 -14.03 -4.71
CA ALA A 99 -0.73 -13.27 -5.71
C ALA A 99 -1.01 -11.83 -5.24
N ASN A 100 -1.16 -10.91 -6.19
CA ASN A 100 -1.56 -9.55 -5.94
C ASN A 100 -3.03 -9.33 -6.31
N PHE A 101 -3.87 -9.03 -5.33
CA PHE A 101 -5.30 -8.71 -5.50
C PHE A 101 -5.56 -7.20 -5.60
N ALA A 102 -4.57 -6.36 -5.32
CA ALA A 102 -4.70 -4.93 -5.42
C ALA A 102 -5.05 -4.49 -6.86
N THR A 103 -5.91 -3.49 -6.97
CA THR A 103 -6.20 -2.83 -8.24
C THR A 103 -6.22 -1.32 -8.07
N ALA A 104 -5.62 -0.60 -9.01
CA ALA A 104 -5.57 0.86 -8.95
C ALA A 104 -6.98 1.46 -8.88
N GLY A 105 -7.14 2.47 -8.02
CA GLY A 105 -8.44 3.10 -7.77
C GLY A 105 -9.34 2.34 -6.80
N SER A 106 -8.89 1.23 -6.21
CA SER A 106 -9.67 0.49 -5.22
C SER A 106 -9.91 1.29 -3.95
N THR A 107 -11.08 1.09 -3.39
CA THR A 107 -11.52 1.61 -2.09
C THR A 107 -11.80 0.46 -1.13
N ILE A 108 -11.77 0.72 0.16
CA ILE A 108 -12.20 -0.25 1.19
C ILE A 108 -13.70 -0.49 1.05
N ARG A 109 -14.46 0.60 0.92
CA ARG A 109 -15.91 0.56 0.75
C ARG A 109 -16.28 0.61 -0.74
N PRO A 110 -17.16 -0.27 -1.22
CA PRO A 110 -17.65 -0.23 -2.60
C PRO A 110 -18.18 1.17 -2.96
N GLN A 111 -17.82 1.66 -4.15
CA GLN A 111 -18.32 2.91 -4.67
C GLN A 111 -19.54 2.66 -5.56
N ASN A 112 -20.59 3.42 -5.36
CA ASN A 112 -21.80 3.33 -6.21
C ASN A 112 -21.63 4.13 -7.53
N THR A 113 -20.49 3.91 -8.20
CA THR A 113 -20.14 4.57 -9.46
C THR A 113 -19.28 3.65 -10.32
N THR A 114 -19.31 3.84 -11.63
CA THR A 114 -18.37 3.15 -12.53
C THR A 114 -17.02 3.85 -12.53
N MET A 115 -15.99 3.14 -12.99
CA MET A 115 -14.65 3.69 -13.18
C MET A 115 -14.65 4.94 -14.06
N ALA A 116 -15.43 4.94 -15.15
CA ALA A 116 -15.55 6.09 -16.06
C ALA A 116 -16.18 7.32 -15.38
N GLN A 117 -17.08 7.13 -14.41
CA GLN A 117 -17.75 8.22 -13.71
C GLN A 117 -16.91 8.83 -12.61
N SER A 118 -16.19 8.01 -11.84
CA SER A 118 -15.49 8.45 -10.62
C SER A 118 -13.97 8.33 -10.68
N GLY A 119 -13.44 7.47 -11.56
CA GLY A 119 -12.04 7.07 -11.58
C GLY A 119 -11.68 6.07 -10.48
N TYR A 120 -12.67 5.49 -9.77
CA TYR A 120 -12.47 4.42 -8.79
C TYR A 120 -12.72 3.06 -9.41
N SER A 121 -11.94 2.06 -8.96
CA SER A 121 -12.09 0.67 -9.39
C SER A 121 -13.39 0.08 -8.81
N PRO A 122 -14.14 -0.73 -9.56
CA PRO A 122 -15.23 -1.54 -9.03
C PRO A 122 -14.73 -2.72 -8.18
N ILE A 123 -13.41 -2.98 -8.17
CA ILE A 123 -12.77 -4.04 -7.39
C ILE A 123 -12.35 -3.47 -6.05
N SER A 124 -13.32 -3.26 -5.16
CA SER A 124 -13.11 -2.81 -3.79
C SER A 124 -12.50 -3.92 -2.92
N LEU A 125 -12.09 -3.58 -1.69
CA LEU A 125 -11.39 -4.51 -0.81
C LEU A 125 -12.20 -5.77 -0.48
N ASP A 126 -13.51 -5.66 -0.37
CA ASP A 126 -14.40 -6.82 -0.16
C ASP A 126 -14.40 -7.76 -1.37
N VAL A 127 -14.36 -7.22 -2.60
CA VAL A 127 -14.21 -7.99 -3.84
C VAL A 127 -12.84 -8.68 -3.87
N GLN A 128 -11.76 -7.98 -3.50
CA GLN A 128 -10.42 -8.58 -3.39
C GLN A 128 -10.43 -9.74 -2.37
N GLY A 129 -11.14 -9.58 -1.24
CA GLY A 129 -11.33 -10.64 -0.26
C GLY A 129 -12.10 -11.85 -0.78
N VAL A 130 -13.09 -11.64 -1.67
CA VAL A 130 -13.80 -12.74 -2.38
C VAL A 130 -12.85 -13.41 -3.37
N GLN A 131 -12.12 -12.65 -4.16
CA GLN A 131 -11.13 -13.18 -5.11
C GLN A 131 -10.08 -14.04 -4.40
N PHE A 132 -9.59 -13.62 -3.23
CA PHE A 132 -8.67 -14.43 -2.43
C PHE A 132 -9.31 -15.72 -1.95
N SER A 133 -10.55 -15.69 -1.45
CA SER A 133 -11.27 -16.89 -1.00
C SER A 133 -11.45 -17.90 -2.15
N ASP A 134 -11.82 -17.41 -3.32
CA ASP A 134 -11.93 -18.26 -4.52
C ASP A 134 -10.57 -18.80 -4.95
N PHE A 135 -9.53 -17.97 -4.92
CA PHE A 135 -8.17 -18.38 -5.21
C PHE A 135 -7.71 -19.50 -4.27
N HIS A 136 -7.90 -19.33 -2.95
CA HIS A 136 -7.58 -20.34 -1.94
C HIS A 136 -8.24 -21.67 -2.29
N THR A 137 -9.55 -21.71 -2.43
CA THR A 137 -10.32 -22.95 -2.66
C THR A 137 -9.95 -23.60 -4.00
N ARG A 138 -9.89 -22.81 -5.07
CA ARG A 138 -9.64 -23.31 -6.43
C ARG A 138 -8.21 -23.78 -6.62
N SER A 139 -7.22 -23.10 -6.03
CA SER A 139 -5.81 -23.52 -6.12
C SER A 139 -5.61 -24.90 -5.50
N GLN A 140 -6.21 -25.17 -4.34
CA GLN A 140 -6.13 -26.48 -3.68
C GLN A 140 -6.86 -27.57 -4.48
N THR A 141 -8.02 -27.26 -5.03
CA THR A 141 -8.74 -28.20 -5.92
C THR A 141 -7.92 -28.58 -7.15
N ILE A 142 -7.22 -27.64 -7.75
CA ILE A 142 -6.36 -27.88 -8.94
C ILE A 142 -5.13 -28.70 -8.55
N ARG A 143 -4.51 -28.40 -7.41
CA ARG A 143 -3.35 -29.17 -6.91
C ARG A 143 -3.71 -30.62 -6.63
N GLN A 144 -4.85 -30.87 -5.99
CA GLN A 144 -5.35 -32.22 -5.69
C GLN A 144 -5.56 -33.10 -6.96
N LYS A 145 -5.83 -32.47 -8.11
CA LYS A 145 -5.96 -33.18 -9.39
C LYS A 145 -4.62 -33.63 -9.98
N GLY A 146 -3.49 -33.24 -9.41
CA GLY A 146 -2.16 -33.74 -9.75
C GLY A 146 -1.67 -33.36 -11.14
N ASN A 147 -2.17 -32.28 -11.75
CA ASN A 147 -1.75 -31.82 -13.06
C ASN A 147 -0.58 -30.80 -12.99
N ILE A 148 0.01 -30.49 -14.15
CA ILE A 148 1.16 -29.57 -14.27
C ILE A 148 0.84 -28.18 -13.74
N PHE A 149 -0.42 -27.72 -13.79
CA PHE A 149 -0.83 -26.41 -13.30
C PHE A 149 -0.74 -26.30 -11.78
N GLY A 150 -0.76 -27.42 -11.06
CA GLY A 150 -0.57 -27.43 -9.60
C GLY A 150 0.80 -26.87 -9.18
N GLN A 151 1.81 -26.93 -10.04
CA GLN A 151 3.15 -26.37 -9.75
C GLN A 151 3.16 -24.82 -9.77
N LEU A 152 2.20 -24.19 -10.46
CA LEU A 152 2.05 -22.74 -10.55
C LEU A 152 1.20 -22.17 -9.41
N LEU A 153 0.78 -22.98 -8.46
CA LEU A 153 -0.15 -22.61 -7.39
C LEU A 153 0.47 -22.89 -6.01
N PRO A 154 0.10 -22.15 -4.97
CA PRO A 154 0.62 -22.35 -3.62
C PRO A 154 0.16 -23.68 -3.06
N LYS A 155 0.94 -24.28 -2.16
CA LYS A 155 0.52 -25.41 -1.34
C LYS A 155 -0.40 -24.94 -0.22
N GLU A 156 -1.11 -25.89 0.40
CA GLU A 156 -2.01 -25.57 1.52
C GLU A 156 -1.26 -24.94 2.70
N GLU A 157 -0.10 -25.50 3.04
CA GLU A 157 0.74 -24.98 4.12
C GLU A 157 1.27 -23.56 3.86
N ASP A 158 1.46 -23.15 2.59
CA ASP A 158 2.00 -21.84 2.21
C ASP A 158 1.09 -20.69 2.67
N PHE A 159 -0.24 -20.93 2.76
CA PHE A 159 -1.18 -19.90 3.23
C PHE A 159 -0.94 -19.49 4.69
N SER A 160 -0.55 -20.44 5.55
CA SER A 160 -0.23 -20.13 6.94
C SER A 160 1.18 -19.56 7.13
N GLN A 161 2.06 -19.76 6.16
CA GLN A 161 3.44 -19.28 6.14
C GLN A 161 3.62 -18.03 5.25
N ALA A 162 2.52 -17.45 4.75
CA ALA A 162 2.54 -16.27 3.91
C ALA A 162 2.51 -14.97 4.71
N LEU A 163 3.02 -13.91 4.07
CA LEU A 163 2.81 -12.53 4.48
C LEU A 163 1.58 -11.95 3.76
N TYR A 164 0.65 -11.36 4.51
CA TYR A 164 -0.54 -10.68 4.00
C TYR A 164 -0.36 -9.18 4.13
N THR A 165 -0.25 -8.48 3.01
CA THR A 165 0.03 -7.03 2.99
C THR A 165 -1.21 -6.25 2.60
N PHE A 166 -1.42 -5.08 3.25
CA PHE A 166 -2.53 -4.16 2.99
C PHE A 166 -1.99 -2.74 2.81
N ASP A 167 -2.30 -2.11 1.68
CA ASP A 167 -2.02 -0.69 1.41
C ASP A 167 -3.24 -0.08 0.72
N ILE A 168 -4.20 0.44 1.52
CA ILE A 168 -5.50 0.92 1.04
C ILE A 168 -6.10 1.98 1.98
N GLY A 169 -7.01 2.82 1.45
CA GLY A 169 -7.76 3.82 2.21
C GLY A 169 -7.61 5.22 1.64
N GLN A 170 -6.54 5.52 0.92
CA GLN A 170 -6.32 6.83 0.29
C GLN A 170 -7.48 7.23 -0.60
N ASN A 171 -8.00 6.30 -1.40
CA ASN A 171 -9.11 6.55 -2.33
C ASN A 171 -10.43 6.82 -1.60
N ASP A 172 -10.71 6.13 -0.50
CA ASP A 172 -11.90 6.36 0.32
C ASP A 172 -11.93 7.79 0.85
N LEU A 173 -10.81 8.24 1.46
CA LEU A 173 -10.71 9.57 2.05
C LEU A 173 -10.88 10.67 0.99
N THR A 174 -10.29 10.51 -0.19
CA THR A 174 -10.42 11.48 -1.28
C THR A 174 -11.78 11.42 -1.98
N ALA A 175 -12.46 10.28 -1.98
CA ALA A 175 -13.80 10.14 -2.53
C ALA A 175 -14.80 11.08 -1.86
N GLY A 176 -14.75 11.20 -0.54
CA GLY A 176 -15.61 12.12 0.20
C GLY A 176 -15.46 13.57 -0.26
N TYR A 177 -14.23 14.03 -0.40
CA TYR A 177 -13.99 15.41 -0.88
C TYR A 177 -14.42 15.61 -2.34
N LYS A 178 -14.28 14.59 -3.21
CA LYS A 178 -14.81 14.66 -4.58
C LYS A 178 -16.35 14.78 -4.62
N LEU A 179 -17.03 14.31 -3.57
CA LEU A 179 -18.47 14.45 -3.35
C LEU A 179 -18.83 15.74 -2.58
N ASN A 180 -17.86 16.67 -2.42
CA ASN A 180 -18.00 17.93 -1.68
C ASN A 180 -18.36 17.73 -0.19
N LEU A 181 -17.97 16.62 0.42
CA LEU A 181 -18.13 16.42 1.86
C LEU A 181 -17.12 17.27 2.63
N SER A 182 -17.51 17.74 3.80
CA SER A 182 -16.59 18.39 4.73
C SER A 182 -15.64 17.40 5.40
N THR A 183 -14.53 17.89 5.97
CA THR A 183 -13.58 17.10 6.76
C THR A 183 -14.28 16.25 7.83
N GLU A 184 -15.23 16.82 8.57
CA GLU A 184 -15.98 16.09 9.61
C GLU A 184 -16.90 15.01 9.02
N GLN A 185 -17.51 15.27 7.86
CA GLN A 185 -18.31 14.27 7.17
C GLN A 185 -17.46 13.11 6.65
N VAL A 186 -16.23 13.39 6.17
CA VAL A 186 -15.29 12.33 5.75
C VAL A 186 -14.82 11.52 6.96
N LYS A 187 -14.51 12.16 8.09
CA LYS A 187 -14.18 11.45 9.34
C LYS A 187 -15.32 10.55 9.83
N ALA A 188 -16.56 10.99 9.65
CA ALA A 188 -17.74 10.29 10.18
C ALA A 188 -17.92 8.87 9.61
N TYR A 189 -17.44 8.59 8.39
CA TYR A 189 -17.53 7.23 7.82
C TYR A 189 -16.28 6.36 8.03
N VAL A 190 -15.21 6.89 8.61
CA VAL A 190 -14.00 6.12 8.91
C VAL A 190 -14.27 4.85 9.75
N PRO A 191 -15.13 4.84 10.77
CA PRO A 191 -15.45 3.62 11.50
C PRO A 191 -16.02 2.51 10.61
N ASP A 192 -16.85 2.85 9.63
CA ASP A 192 -17.39 1.89 8.65
C ASP A 192 -16.28 1.32 7.76
N LEU A 193 -15.36 2.14 7.25
CA LEU A 193 -14.20 1.68 6.48
C LEU A 193 -13.39 0.66 7.27
N LEU A 194 -13.08 0.95 8.52
CA LEU A 194 -12.25 0.07 9.35
C LEU A 194 -12.97 -1.21 9.77
N SER A 195 -14.30 -1.16 9.90
CA SER A 195 -15.12 -2.36 10.09
C SER A 195 -15.03 -3.28 8.87
N GLN A 196 -15.12 -2.75 7.66
CA GLN A 196 -15.01 -3.52 6.42
C GLN A 196 -13.60 -4.10 6.23
N LEU A 197 -12.55 -3.31 6.46
CA LEU A 197 -11.16 -3.78 6.47
C LEU A 197 -10.97 -4.94 7.47
N SER A 198 -11.48 -4.78 8.70
CA SER A 198 -11.40 -5.81 9.73
C SER A 198 -12.08 -7.12 9.30
N ASN A 199 -13.24 -7.03 8.64
CA ASN A 199 -13.96 -8.20 8.15
C ASN A 199 -13.16 -8.97 7.10
N VAL A 200 -12.46 -8.28 6.19
CA VAL A 200 -11.59 -8.94 5.20
C VAL A 200 -10.40 -9.62 5.88
N ILE A 201 -9.73 -8.96 6.83
CA ILE A 201 -8.63 -9.55 7.61
C ILE A 201 -9.09 -10.80 8.35
N LYS A 202 -10.27 -10.76 9.01
CA LYS A 202 -10.86 -11.92 9.71
C LYS A 202 -11.17 -13.08 8.77
N LYS A 203 -11.67 -12.81 7.56
CA LYS A 203 -11.90 -13.85 6.54
C LYS A 203 -10.60 -14.50 6.12
N ILE A 204 -9.55 -13.71 5.86
CA ILE A 204 -8.23 -14.24 5.51
C ILE A 204 -7.63 -15.06 6.65
N TYR A 205 -7.77 -14.60 7.89
CA TYR A 205 -7.35 -15.37 9.07
C TYR A 205 -8.08 -16.71 9.18
N ALA A 206 -9.38 -16.74 8.92
CA ALA A 206 -10.17 -17.98 8.90
C ALA A 206 -9.72 -18.96 7.81
N LEU A 207 -9.16 -18.46 6.70
CA LEU A 207 -8.58 -19.23 5.61
C LEU A 207 -7.09 -19.57 5.81
N GLY A 208 -6.56 -19.43 7.01
CA GLY A 208 -5.19 -19.83 7.33
C GLY A 208 -4.18 -18.69 7.42
N GLY A 209 -4.53 -17.44 7.10
CA GLY A 209 -3.63 -16.29 7.22
C GLY A 209 -3.14 -16.06 8.65
N ARG A 210 -1.82 -15.85 8.82
CA ARG A 210 -1.20 -15.72 10.15
C ARG A 210 -0.31 -14.50 10.32
N SER A 211 0.27 -13.96 9.28
CA SER A 211 1.20 -12.83 9.36
C SER A 211 0.69 -11.66 8.52
N PHE A 212 0.34 -10.54 9.16
CA PHE A 212 -0.29 -9.38 8.54
C PHE A 212 0.61 -8.15 8.66
N TRP A 213 0.85 -7.46 7.54
CA TRP A 213 1.64 -6.24 7.42
C TRP A 213 0.75 -5.14 6.86
N ILE A 214 0.27 -4.25 7.74
CA ILE A 214 -0.79 -3.30 7.41
C ILE A 214 -0.22 -1.89 7.39
N HIS A 215 -0.10 -1.30 6.21
CA HIS A 215 0.25 0.10 6.04
C HIS A 215 -0.90 1.00 6.48
N ASN A 216 -0.58 2.10 7.13
CA ASN A 216 -1.52 3.20 7.27
C ASN A 216 -1.58 4.01 5.96
N THR A 217 -2.53 4.96 5.84
CA THR A 217 -2.61 5.80 4.64
C THR A 217 -1.58 6.94 4.69
N GLY A 218 -1.03 7.32 3.54
CA GLY A 218 -0.06 8.40 3.42
C GLY A 218 -0.66 9.80 3.62
N PRO A 219 0.16 10.86 3.58
CA PRO A 219 -0.27 12.24 3.73
C PRO A 219 -0.99 12.74 2.47
N VAL A 220 -2.28 12.47 2.39
CA VAL A 220 -3.15 12.75 1.23
C VAL A 220 -3.11 14.23 0.83
N GLY A 221 -3.02 15.13 1.81
CA GLY A 221 -2.92 16.58 1.58
C GLY A 221 -1.62 17.03 0.93
N CYS A 222 -0.61 16.15 0.82
CA CYS A 222 0.65 16.45 0.16
C CYS A 222 0.67 16.02 -1.32
N LEU A 223 -0.39 15.40 -1.82
CA LEU A 223 -0.44 14.93 -3.20
C LEU A 223 -0.69 16.10 -4.17
N PRO A 224 0.12 16.25 -5.23
CA PRO A 224 -0.06 17.30 -6.23
C PRO A 224 -1.48 17.39 -6.78
N TYR A 225 -2.15 16.25 -7.00
CA TYR A 225 -3.54 16.25 -7.49
C TYR A 225 -4.53 16.85 -6.49
N VAL A 226 -4.29 16.72 -5.19
CA VAL A 226 -5.12 17.35 -4.16
C VAL A 226 -4.92 18.85 -4.19
N MET A 227 -3.67 19.30 -4.26
CA MET A 227 -3.29 20.71 -4.32
C MET A 227 -3.77 21.43 -5.59
N ASP A 228 -3.93 20.69 -6.70
CA ASP A 228 -4.44 21.24 -7.97
C ASP A 228 -5.98 21.25 -8.03
N ARG A 229 -6.60 20.21 -7.51
CA ARG A 229 -8.02 19.94 -7.74
C ARG A 229 -8.96 20.62 -6.76
N PHE A 230 -8.53 20.80 -5.53
CA PHE A 230 -9.39 21.30 -4.45
C PHE A 230 -9.04 22.74 -4.11
N PHE A 231 -10.06 23.50 -3.71
CA PHE A 231 -9.84 24.85 -3.22
C PHE A 231 -9.25 24.80 -1.81
N ILE A 232 -8.02 25.27 -1.67
CA ILE A 232 -7.27 25.28 -0.42
C ILE A 232 -6.77 26.69 -0.17
N THR A 233 -7.15 27.26 0.95
CA THR A 233 -6.72 28.61 1.36
C THR A 233 -5.30 28.58 1.91
N ALA A 234 -4.61 29.72 1.92
CA ALA A 234 -3.26 29.82 2.48
C ALA A 234 -3.22 29.42 3.98
N ALA A 235 -4.29 29.66 4.72
CA ALA A 235 -4.40 29.27 6.14
C ALA A 235 -4.55 27.76 6.35
N GLN A 236 -4.81 26.99 5.31
CA GLN A 236 -4.96 25.53 5.34
C GLN A 236 -3.71 24.83 4.82
N ILE A 237 -2.62 25.52 4.65
CA ILE A 237 -1.34 24.99 4.20
C ILE A 237 -0.38 24.88 5.38
N ASP A 238 0.16 23.68 5.59
CA ASP A 238 1.10 23.39 6.65
C ASP A 238 2.55 23.86 6.31
N LYS A 239 3.46 23.66 7.27
CA LYS A 239 4.89 24.01 7.13
C LYS A 239 5.62 23.32 5.96
N TYR A 240 5.10 22.20 5.46
CA TYR A 240 5.64 21.45 4.33
C TYR A 240 4.87 21.67 3.04
N ARG A 241 3.99 22.67 3.02
CA ARG A 241 3.13 23.06 1.89
C ARG A 241 2.03 22.05 1.56
N CYS A 242 1.67 21.18 2.50
CA CYS A 242 0.58 20.23 2.34
C CYS A 242 -0.76 20.82 2.80
N ALA A 243 -1.86 20.31 2.29
CA ALA A 243 -3.21 20.72 2.69
C ALA A 243 -3.62 20.07 4.02
N ASP A 244 -3.66 20.87 5.10
CA ASP A 244 -4.00 20.43 6.46
C ASP A 244 -5.32 19.65 6.56
N PRO A 245 -6.45 20.08 5.97
CA PRO A 245 -7.73 19.37 6.15
C PRO A 245 -7.69 17.92 5.65
N PHE A 246 -6.93 17.66 4.58
CA PHE A 246 -6.77 16.33 4.02
C PHE A 246 -5.84 15.47 4.88
N ASN A 247 -4.77 16.05 5.41
CA ASN A 247 -3.86 15.37 6.33
C ASN A 247 -4.51 15.10 7.68
N GLU A 248 -5.40 15.98 8.15
CA GLU A 248 -6.20 15.78 9.36
C GLU A 248 -7.06 14.52 9.27
N VAL A 249 -7.76 14.33 8.13
CA VAL A 249 -8.55 13.12 7.89
C VAL A 249 -7.66 11.87 7.80
N ALA A 250 -6.52 11.96 7.10
CA ALA A 250 -5.57 10.85 7.01
C ALA A 250 -5.03 10.45 8.40
N ASN A 251 -4.66 11.42 9.23
CA ASN A 251 -4.22 11.19 10.60
C ASN A 251 -5.32 10.60 11.47
N TYR A 252 -6.56 11.07 11.31
CA TYR A 252 -7.70 10.49 12.03
C TYR A 252 -7.93 9.03 11.64
N PHE A 253 -7.94 8.72 10.33
CA PHE A 253 -8.03 7.34 9.84
C PHE A 253 -6.90 6.48 10.43
N ASN A 254 -5.66 6.94 10.38
CA ASN A 254 -4.48 6.21 10.86
C ASN A 254 -4.54 5.92 12.36
N LEU A 255 -5.01 6.90 13.16
CA LEU A 255 -5.23 6.72 14.59
C LEU A 255 -6.30 5.65 14.87
N GLN A 256 -7.42 5.67 14.14
CA GLN A 256 -8.46 4.67 14.31
C GLN A 256 -8.02 3.31 13.77
N LEU A 257 -7.28 3.25 12.67
CA LEU A 257 -6.68 2.00 12.16
C LEU A 257 -5.74 1.36 13.19
N LYS A 258 -4.89 2.16 13.84
CA LYS A 258 -4.03 1.65 14.91
C LYS A 258 -4.82 1.02 16.06
N LYS A 259 -5.92 1.65 16.50
CA LYS A 259 -6.84 1.08 17.51
C LYS A 259 -7.49 -0.22 17.00
N THR A 260 -7.90 -0.24 15.75
CA THR A 260 -8.47 -1.43 15.10
C THR A 260 -7.49 -2.59 15.07
N VAL A 261 -6.22 -2.33 14.74
CA VAL A 261 -5.14 -3.33 14.77
C VAL A 261 -4.95 -3.89 16.18
N VAL A 262 -4.95 -3.04 17.21
CA VAL A 262 -4.89 -3.51 18.62
C VAL A 262 -6.07 -4.43 18.97
N GLN A 263 -7.26 -4.11 18.49
CA GLN A 263 -8.44 -4.96 18.69
C GLN A 263 -8.33 -6.29 17.92
N LEU A 264 -7.88 -6.25 16.67
CA LEU A 264 -7.67 -7.47 15.86
C LEU A 264 -6.64 -8.41 16.48
N ARG A 265 -5.57 -7.90 17.09
CA ARG A 265 -4.60 -8.74 17.83
C ARG A 265 -5.24 -9.54 18.97
N LYS A 266 -6.25 -8.98 19.64
CA LYS A 266 -7.01 -9.66 20.69
C LYS A 266 -7.97 -10.70 20.12
N GLU A 267 -8.62 -10.39 19.02
CA GLU A 267 -9.63 -11.24 18.38
C GLU A 267 -9.03 -12.38 17.55
N LEU A 268 -7.79 -12.21 17.08
CA LEU A 268 -7.08 -13.14 16.21
C LEU A 268 -5.83 -13.70 16.91
N PRO A 269 -5.98 -14.54 17.93
CA PRO A 269 -4.92 -14.90 18.85
C PRO A 269 -3.75 -15.67 18.23
N LEU A 270 -3.90 -16.21 17.01
CA LEU A 270 -2.82 -16.90 16.29
C LEU A 270 -2.14 -16.00 15.25
N ALA A 271 -2.62 -14.77 15.05
CA ALA A 271 -2.05 -13.86 14.07
C ALA A 271 -0.93 -12.99 14.65
N ALA A 272 0.13 -12.79 13.87
CA ALA A 272 1.08 -11.71 14.02
C ALA A 272 0.60 -10.54 13.16
N ILE A 273 0.27 -9.40 13.76
CA ILE A 273 -0.26 -8.24 13.04
C ILE A 273 0.64 -7.04 13.30
N THR A 274 1.30 -6.56 12.27
CA THR A 274 2.18 -5.40 12.29
C THR A 274 1.49 -4.21 11.61
N TYR A 275 1.30 -3.13 12.36
CA TYR A 275 0.91 -1.82 11.83
C TYR A 275 2.18 -1.09 11.36
N VAL A 276 2.15 -0.45 10.19
CA VAL A 276 3.30 0.24 9.60
C VAL A 276 2.94 1.69 9.29
N ASP A 277 3.67 2.62 9.89
CA ASP A 277 3.45 4.05 9.75
C ASP A 277 4.13 4.62 8.49
N VAL A 278 3.57 4.34 7.33
CA VAL A 278 4.03 4.93 6.06
C VAL A 278 3.68 6.42 5.95
N TYR A 279 2.70 6.91 6.73
CA TYR A 279 2.35 8.33 6.77
C TYR A 279 3.55 9.17 7.20
N SER A 280 4.12 8.87 8.37
CA SER A 280 5.24 9.62 8.92
C SER A 280 6.46 9.59 8.00
N VAL A 281 6.72 8.44 7.37
CA VAL A 281 7.82 8.27 6.42
C VAL A 281 7.60 9.14 5.17
N LYS A 282 6.45 9.02 4.52
CA LYS A 282 6.10 9.80 3.31
C LYS A 282 6.06 11.31 3.60
N TYR A 283 5.52 11.71 4.76
CA TYR A 283 5.47 13.10 5.17
C TYR A 283 6.86 13.68 5.44
N SER A 284 7.77 12.89 6.05
CA SER A 284 9.17 13.25 6.24
C SER A 284 9.91 13.37 4.90
N LEU A 285 9.70 12.43 3.97
CA LEU A 285 10.27 12.49 2.62
C LEU A 285 9.90 13.80 1.92
N ILE A 286 8.61 14.15 1.92
CA ILE A 286 8.10 15.37 1.28
C ILE A 286 8.66 16.61 1.95
N GLY A 287 8.66 16.67 3.29
CA GLY A 287 9.14 17.81 4.05
C GLY A 287 10.65 18.06 3.93
N HIS A 288 11.42 17.03 3.65
CA HIS A 288 12.87 17.08 3.59
C HIS A 288 13.45 16.68 2.22
N ALA A 289 12.63 16.65 1.17
CA ALA A 289 12.96 16.12 -0.14
C ALA A 289 14.35 16.59 -0.64
N LYS A 290 14.63 17.91 -0.60
CA LYS A 290 15.91 18.47 -1.05
C LYS A 290 17.12 17.96 -0.26
N LYS A 291 16.97 17.75 1.06
CA LYS A 291 18.06 17.21 1.90
C LYS A 291 18.32 15.74 1.61
N LEU A 292 17.31 15.04 1.10
CA LEU A 292 17.33 13.61 0.75
C LEU A 292 17.71 13.36 -0.71
N GLY A 293 18.08 14.40 -1.46
CA GLY A 293 18.53 14.29 -2.86
C GLY A 293 17.41 14.38 -3.88
N PHE A 294 16.18 14.67 -3.47
CA PHE A 294 15.04 14.88 -4.37
C PHE A 294 14.84 16.35 -4.67
N GLU A 295 14.22 16.65 -5.81
CA GLU A 295 13.80 18.00 -6.18
C GLU A 295 12.49 18.42 -5.49
N ASP A 296 11.70 19.33 -6.10
CA ASP A 296 10.40 19.76 -5.54
C ASP A 296 9.43 18.56 -5.48
N PRO A 297 9.00 18.12 -4.27
CA PRO A 297 8.16 16.95 -4.11
C PRO A 297 6.75 17.11 -4.69
N PHE A 298 6.31 18.35 -4.96
CA PHE A 298 5.02 18.66 -5.55
C PHE A 298 5.03 18.70 -7.07
N LEU A 299 6.19 18.60 -7.71
CA LEU A 299 6.28 18.60 -9.17
C LEU A 299 6.28 17.15 -9.68
N ALA A 300 5.17 16.72 -10.29
CA ALA A 300 5.06 15.40 -10.88
C ALA A 300 6.08 15.21 -12.02
N CYS A 301 6.73 14.03 -12.05
CA CYS A 301 7.67 13.68 -13.11
C CYS A 301 6.94 13.45 -14.44
N CYS A 302 5.83 12.72 -14.42
CA CYS A 302 5.03 12.42 -15.60
C CYS A 302 3.69 13.15 -15.56
N GLY A 303 3.46 14.06 -16.53
CA GLY A 303 2.23 14.84 -16.53
C GLY A 303 2.19 15.94 -17.57
N HIS A 304 1.27 16.88 -17.39
CA HIS A 304 1.02 17.92 -18.37
C HIS A 304 0.68 19.26 -17.73
N GLY A 305 1.62 20.20 -17.76
CA GLY A 305 1.40 21.62 -17.46
C GLY A 305 0.94 21.94 -16.02
N GLY A 306 0.50 23.16 -15.81
CA GLY A 306 0.12 23.66 -14.51
C GLY A 306 1.29 23.82 -13.53
N LYS A 307 0.98 24.24 -12.31
CA LYS A 307 1.96 24.46 -11.23
C LYS A 307 2.68 23.19 -10.80
N TYR A 308 2.00 22.05 -10.90
CA TYR A 308 2.45 20.77 -10.37
C TYR A 308 2.79 19.75 -11.45
N ASN A 309 2.86 20.17 -12.74
CA ASN A 309 2.91 19.26 -13.90
C ASN A 309 1.81 18.17 -13.83
N TYR A 310 0.63 18.55 -13.35
CA TYR A 310 -0.53 17.70 -13.18
C TYR A 310 -1.75 18.28 -13.91
N ASN A 311 -2.48 17.42 -14.60
CA ASN A 311 -3.75 17.77 -15.23
C ASN A 311 -4.75 16.61 -15.08
N ARG A 312 -5.94 16.91 -14.57
CA ARG A 312 -6.97 15.88 -14.32
C ARG A 312 -7.48 15.19 -15.60
N PHE A 313 -7.35 15.83 -16.76
CA PHE A 313 -7.82 15.31 -18.04
C PHE A 313 -6.71 14.75 -18.91
N ILE A 314 -5.49 15.23 -18.78
CA ILE A 314 -4.32 14.82 -19.55
C ILE A 314 -3.39 14.06 -18.58
N LYS A 315 -3.58 12.74 -18.56
CA LYS A 315 -2.85 11.84 -17.66
C LYS A 315 -1.45 11.55 -18.17
N CYS A 316 -0.57 11.07 -17.29
CA CYS A 316 0.74 10.54 -17.65
C CYS A 316 0.64 9.59 -18.85
N GLY A 317 1.49 9.76 -19.86
CA GLY A 317 1.52 8.98 -21.09
C GLY A 317 0.43 9.35 -22.12
N SER A 318 -0.40 10.36 -21.85
CA SER A 318 -1.43 10.81 -22.80
C SER A 318 -0.81 11.25 -24.12
N LYS A 319 -1.48 10.89 -25.21
CA LYS A 319 -1.07 11.17 -26.57
C LYS A 319 -2.12 11.99 -27.32
N LYS A 320 -1.69 12.70 -28.35
CA LYS A 320 -2.57 13.48 -29.25
C LYS A 320 -2.10 13.35 -30.70
N MET A 321 -3.07 13.25 -31.59
CA MET A 321 -2.78 13.32 -33.04
C MET A 321 -2.51 14.78 -33.47
N VAL A 322 -1.34 15.03 -34.04
CA VAL A 322 -0.94 16.32 -34.60
C VAL A 322 -0.38 16.08 -36.00
N ASN A 323 -1.01 16.69 -37.01
CA ASN A 323 -0.62 16.54 -38.41
C ASN A 323 -0.44 15.06 -38.84
N GLY A 324 -1.36 14.18 -38.43
CA GLY A 324 -1.34 12.75 -38.75
C GLY A 324 -0.29 11.91 -38.01
N LYS A 325 0.45 12.50 -37.06
CA LYS A 325 1.40 11.79 -36.19
C LYS A 325 0.91 11.79 -34.74
N GLU A 326 1.05 10.67 -34.07
CA GLU A 326 0.79 10.55 -32.64
C GLU A 326 1.99 11.12 -31.87
N ILE A 327 1.74 12.10 -31.00
CA ILE A 327 2.75 12.68 -30.10
C ILE A 327 2.33 12.51 -28.67
N VAL A 328 3.30 12.23 -27.78
CA VAL A 328 3.10 12.20 -26.34
C VAL A 328 3.03 13.65 -25.85
N ILE A 329 1.91 14.00 -25.19
CA ILE A 329 1.68 15.35 -24.65
C ILE A 329 1.83 15.42 -23.13
N ALA A 330 1.94 14.28 -22.46
CA ALA A 330 2.24 14.16 -21.05
C ALA A 330 3.40 13.17 -20.82
N PRO A 331 4.64 13.58 -21.21
CA PRO A 331 5.82 12.75 -21.06
C PRO A 331 6.31 12.69 -19.61
N SER A 332 7.23 11.76 -19.33
CA SER A 332 8.03 11.75 -18.11
C SER A 332 9.10 12.85 -18.11
N CYS A 333 9.58 13.20 -16.94
CA CYS A 333 10.72 14.07 -16.75
C CYS A 333 12.02 13.36 -17.17
N LYS A 334 13.10 14.14 -17.34
CA LYS A 334 14.39 13.61 -17.80
C LYS A 334 15.00 12.59 -16.83
N ASP A 335 14.81 12.81 -15.54
CA ASP A 335 15.38 11.97 -14.49
C ASP A 335 14.33 11.70 -13.38
N PRO A 336 13.64 10.56 -13.41
CA PRO A 336 12.69 10.18 -12.37
C PRO A 336 13.34 9.94 -11.01
N SER A 337 14.63 9.62 -10.95
CA SER A 337 15.33 9.27 -9.70
C SER A 337 15.43 10.42 -8.71
N VAL A 338 15.31 11.66 -9.17
CA VAL A 338 15.33 12.86 -8.33
C VAL A 338 13.94 13.41 -8.03
N ARG A 339 12.88 12.74 -8.43
CA ARG A 339 11.50 13.14 -8.20
C ARG A 339 10.84 12.29 -7.12
N VAL A 340 10.00 12.92 -6.29
CA VAL A 340 9.16 12.22 -5.30
C VAL A 340 7.87 11.75 -5.95
N SER A 341 7.14 12.67 -6.61
CA SER A 341 5.88 12.37 -7.26
C SER A 341 6.08 11.91 -8.69
N TRP A 342 5.47 10.76 -9.03
CA TRP A 342 5.45 10.25 -10.40
C TRP A 342 4.46 11.03 -11.28
N ASP A 343 3.18 10.92 -10.98
CA ASP A 343 2.09 11.43 -11.83
C ASP A 343 1.13 12.40 -11.11
N GLY A 344 1.54 12.91 -9.96
CA GLY A 344 0.72 13.77 -9.09
C GLY A 344 -0.10 13.03 -8.05
N THR A 345 -0.16 11.70 -8.11
CA THR A 345 -0.89 10.82 -7.18
C THR A 345 0.03 9.76 -6.57
N HIS A 346 0.94 9.22 -7.37
CA HIS A 346 1.81 8.10 -7.06
C HIS A 346 3.27 8.54 -6.90
N PHE A 347 4.08 7.69 -6.29
CA PHE A 347 5.49 7.92 -6.05
C PHE A 347 6.35 7.32 -7.17
N THR A 348 7.54 7.91 -7.39
CA THR A 348 8.56 7.32 -8.27
C THR A 348 9.16 6.05 -7.64
N GLU A 349 9.83 5.23 -8.45
CA GLU A 349 10.60 4.08 -7.95
C GLU A 349 11.61 4.49 -6.88
N ALA A 350 12.36 5.58 -7.12
CA ALA A 350 13.35 6.09 -6.17
C ALA A 350 12.71 6.47 -4.83
N ALA A 351 11.55 7.13 -4.85
CA ALA A 351 10.81 7.48 -3.64
C ALA A 351 10.24 6.23 -2.95
N ASN A 352 9.68 5.27 -3.69
CA ASN A 352 9.20 3.98 -3.16
C ASN A 352 10.34 3.19 -2.49
N LYS A 353 11.53 3.16 -3.10
CA LYS A 353 12.72 2.51 -2.53
C LYS A 353 13.13 3.19 -1.22
N TRP A 354 13.19 4.51 -1.21
CA TRP A 354 13.53 5.26 -0.01
C TRP A 354 12.52 5.00 1.12
N ILE A 355 11.21 4.98 0.81
CA ILE A 355 10.16 4.66 1.80
C ILE A 355 10.34 3.24 2.35
N PHE A 356 10.54 2.26 1.46
CA PHE A 356 10.80 0.87 1.86
C PHE A 356 11.98 0.76 2.82
N ASP A 357 13.11 1.43 2.52
CA ASP A 357 14.32 1.41 3.35
C ASP A 357 14.09 1.95 4.77
N GLN A 358 13.12 2.86 4.95
CA GLN A 358 12.75 3.36 6.26
C GLN A 358 11.86 2.38 7.05
N ILE A 359 10.96 1.67 6.38
CA ILE A 359 9.97 0.83 7.08
C ILE A 359 10.45 -0.61 7.31
N VAL A 360 11.40 -1.11 6.51
CA VAL A 360 11.81 -2.52 6.52
C VAL A 360 12.47 -2.96 7.82
N ASN A 361 13.15 -2.04 8.52
CA ASN A 361 13.88 -2.29 9.76
C ASN A 361 13.01 -2.28 11.03
N GLY A 362 11.72 -1.94 10.92
CA GLY A 362 10.78 -1.91 12.03
C GLY A 362 10.72 -0.59 12.82
N SER A 363 11.52 0.41 12.49
CA SER A 363 11.51 1.71 13.20
C SER A 363 10.18 2.45 13.11
N PHE A 364 9.40 2.17 12.07
CA PHE A 364 8.07 2.72 11.83
C PHE A 364 6.96 1.68 11.97
N SER A 365 7.22 0.59 12.71
CA SER A 365 6.26 -0.49 12.91
C SER A 365 5.76 -0.55 14.35
N ASP A 366 4.58 -1.10 14.53
CA ASP A 366 4.01 -1.44 15.82
C ASP A 366 3.46 -2.89 15.74
N PRO A 367 4.07 -3.86 16.44
CA PRO A 367 5.28 -3.74 17.28
C PRO A 367 6.52 -3.34 16.47
N PRO A 368 7.57 -2.78 17.10
CA PRO A 368 8.76 -2.31 16.40
C PRO A 368 9.68 -3.49 16.02
N ILE A 369 9.26 -4.25 15.02
CA ILE A 369 9.97 -5.41 14.50
C ILE A 369 10.24 -5.23 12.99
N PRO A 370 11.41 -5.67 12.49
CA PRO A 370 11.71 -5.65 11.07
C PRO A 370 10.81 -6.61 10.29
N LEU A 371 10.68 -6.37 8.99
CA LEU A 371 9.90 -7.19 8.07
C LEU A 371 10.28 -8.68 8.16
N SER A 372 11.57 -9.00 8.28
CA SER A 372 12.09 -10.37 8.43
C SER A 372 11.65 -11.07 9.72
N LEU A 373 11.02 -10.37 10.65
CA LEU A 373 10.49 -10.91 11.91
C LEU A 373 8.96 -10.79 12.01
N ALA A 374 8.27 -10.36 10.97
CA ALA A 374 6.84 -10.04 10.99
C ALA A 374 5.90 -11.26 11.18
N CYS A 375 6.43 -12.48 11.19
CA CYS A 375 5.69 -13.68 11.59
C CYS A 375 5.64 -13.91 13.11
N ASN A 376 6.39 -13.14 13.89
CA ASN A 376 6.43 -13.31 15.33
C ASN A 376 5.31 -12.50 15.99
N ARG A 377 4.58 -13.16 16.88
CA ARG A 377 3.63 -12.49 17.76
C ARG A 377 4.40 -11.82 18.91
N VAL A 378 4.19 -10.54 19.07
CA VAL A 378 4.68 -9.81 20.25
C VAL A 378 3.49 -9.62 21.18
N ASN A 379 3.53 -10.23 22.36
CA ASN A 379 2.51 -10.01 23.39
C ASN A 379 2.66 -8.58 23.92
N HIS A 380 1.60 -7.83 23.88
CA HIS A 380 1.49 -6.49 24.48
C HIS A 380 0.81 -6.58 25.83
#